data_e4d53f3b72485fc2b320ce824773ab0c
#
_entry.id   e4d53f3b72485fc2b320ce824773ab0c
#
_cell.length_a   1.000
_cell.length_b   1.000
_cell.length_c   1.000
_cell.angle_alpha   90.00
_cell.angle_beta   90.00
_cell.angle_gamma   90.00
#
_symmetry.space_group_name_H-M   'P 1'
#
loop_
_entity.id
_entity.type
_entity.pdbx_description
1 polymer ?
#
loop_
_entity_poly.entity_id
_entity_poly.type
_entity_poly.pdbx_seq_one_letter_code
_entity_poly.pdbx_strand_id
1 'polypeptide(L)'
;MTSHPPLCLPALCLLRLSLLAGSAFAAIPAHAAPSSRHVQPAAMTTQAPIDADADAIVAVVNGDVITRDDVDNRARLFAVSSGQNIAPDVLQKLRPQITRQLIDDRLRMQEIQHRKIIVPDIDVAHAIADIEQRNGLPPGGLKAKLAAQGVSFSTLISQIRGQLGWTRVLRQELAERGRITEAEINEQERLLKAQQGQPQYRLGEIFVAAEDPSHSRDARRFADTVISELRAGAPFGIVAAEFSQSETALQGGDLGWMRPDQLDPQVAALVGQMPIGAVSNPIRVAGGFDVVALREKRTVGNDLATVLDLRQAFFPFTSPLNPQAPTDQQKQALKAGEAFSASATSCDAVEAENKAQGSKRPSNPGEIRLDHLTAQMQNLLGSLEPGHASKALVTPDGIMVVMVCSRAQKNLAAMSHEDIANQLLEERVELASRQLQQDIRRRALIDQRSS
;
A
#
# COMPACT_ATOMS: atom_id res chain seq x y z
N MET A 1 -16.88 24.15 16.93
CA MET A 1 -16.09 23.84 15.73
C MET A 1 -15.27 22.61 16.07
N THR A 2 -15.85 21.45 15.87
CA THR A 2 -15.22 20.16 16.16
C THR A 2 -14.69 19.61 14.84
N SER A 3 -13.37 19.65 14.69
CA SER A 3 -12.67 19.04 13.57
C SER A 3 -12.68 17.52 13.73
N HIS A 4 -13.47 16.83 12.91
CA HIS A 4 -13.42 15.38 12.80
C HIS A 4 -12.14 14.98 12.06
N PRO A 5 -11.36 13.98 12.53
CA PRO A 5 -10.25 13.42 11.77
C PRO A 5 -10.77 12.71 10.52
N PRO A 6 -10.01 12.74 9.40
CA PRO A 6 -10.41 12.04 8.18
C PRO A 6 -10.34 10.53 8.39
N LEU A 7 -11.44 9.83 8.14
CA LEU A 7 -11.51 8.38 8.05
C LEU A 7 -10.50 7.87 7.00
N CYS A 8 -9.44 7.27 7.46
CA CYS A 8 -8.44 6.61 6.60
C CYS A 8 -8.99 5.26 6.17
N LEU A 9 -9.63 5.18 5.00
CA LEU A 9 -10.03 3.90 4.41
C LEU A 9 -8.79 3.12 3.96
N PRO A 10 -8.68 1.81 4.23
CA PRO A 10 -7.50 0.99 3.94
C PRO A 10 -7.11 0.95 2.46
N ALA A 11 -8.03 1.23 1.53
CA ALA A 11 -7.76 1.24 0.09
C ALA A 11 -6.83 2.38 -0.38
N LEU A 12 -6.63 3.45 0.41
CA LEU A 12 -5.73 4.57 0.07
C LEU A 12 -4.29 4.36 0.60
N CYS A 13 -4.08 3.41 1.50
CA CYS A 13 -2.75 3.11 2.05
C CYS A 13 -1.82 2.33 1.12
N LEU A 14 -2.31 1.75 0.02
CA LEU A 14 -1.52 0.84 -0.83
C LEU A 14 -0.57 1.50 -1.83
N LEU A 15 -0.58 2.84 -1.99
CA LEU A 15 0.36 3.50 -2.90
C LEU A 15 1.70 3.87 -2.21
N ARG A 16 2.37 2.92 -1.59
CA ARG A 16 3.80 3.07 -1.24
C ARG A 16 4.65 2.74 -2.46
N LEU A 17 5.05 3.76 -3.20
CA LEU A 17 5.98 3.65 -4.31
C LEU A 17 7.42 3.61 -3.80
N SER A 18 8.05 2.44 -3.83
CA SER A 18 9.48 2.29 -3.52
C SER A 18 10.33 2.96 -4.61
N LEU A 19 11.13 3.96 -4.23
CA LEU A 19 12.10 4.61 -5.12
C LEU A 19 13.31 3.69 -5.32
N LEU A 20 13.44 3.10 -6.50
CA LEU A 20 14.72 2.59 -7.01
C LEU A 20 15.34 3.68 -7.91
N ALA A 21 16.41 4.29 -7.44
CA ALA A 21 17.20 5.25 -8.19
C ALA A 21 18.01 4.52 -9.28
N GLY A 22 17.59 4.65 -10.53
CA GLY A 22 18.36 4.24 -11.70
C GLY A 22 19.37 5.33 -12.07
N SER A 23 20.65 5.00 -12.04
CA SER A 23 21.75 5.86 -12.43
C SER A 23 21.76 6.08 -13.96
N ALA A 24 21.56 7.32 -14.40
CA ALA A 24 21.72 7.70 -15.79
C ALA A 24 23.17 8.09 -16.08
N PHE A 25 23.83 7.36 -16.96
CA PHE A 25 25.12 7.75 -17.54
C PHE A 25 24.93 8.91 -18.51
N ALA A 26 25.60 10.01 -18.27
CA ALA A 26 25.66 11.16 -19.16
C ALA A 26 26.71 10.95 -20.25
N ALA A 27 26.29 10.93 -21.52
CA ALA A 27 27.15 10.99 -22.67
C ALA A 27 27.38 12.43 -23.13
N ILE A 28 28.63 12.80 -23.37
CA ILE A 28 29.10 14.12 -23.81
C ILE A 28 28.79 14.28 -25.31
N PRO A 29 28.23 15.42 -25.76
CA PRO A 29 28.03 15.61 -27.21
C PRO A 29 29.28 16.14 -27.91
N ALA A 30 29.64 15.50 -29.01
CA ALA A 30 30.64 15.97 -29.98
C ALA A 30 30.00 17.03 -30.90
N HIS A 31 30.76 18.12 -31.18
CA HIS A 31 30.40 19.18 -32.11
C HIS A 31 30.47 18.70 -33.54
N ALA A 32 29.45 18.95 -34.35
CA ALA A 32 29.49 18.84 -35.80
C ALA A 32 28.94 20.12 -36.46
N ALA A 33 29.65 20.53 -37.50
CA ALA A 33 29.51 21.75 -38.28
C ALA A 33 28.23 21.79 -39.18
N PRO A 34 27.85 22.95 -39.72
CA PRO A 34 26.56 23.11 -40.39
C PRO A 34 26.58 22.63 -41.86
N SER A 35 25.61 21.85 -42.27
CA SER A 35 25.36 21.52 -43.67
C SER A 35 23.93 21.93 -44.11
N SER A 36 23.92 22.47 -45.27
CA SER A 36 22.91 23.03 -46.18
C SER A 36 21.50 22.44 -46.11
N ARG A 37 20.51 23.35 -46.10
CA ARG A 37 19.08 23.12 -46.31
C ARG A 37 18.79 22.42 -47.63
N HIS A 38 18.26 21.21 -47.58
CA HIS A 38 17.42 20.65 -48.63
C HIS A 38 15.98 20.66 -48.13
N VAL A 39 15.13 21.33 -48.87
CA VAL A 39 13.64 21.30 -48.65
C VAL A 39 13.17 19.94 -49.16
N GLN A 40 12.76 19.10 -48.20
CA GLN A 40 12.09 17.83 -48.50
C GLN A 40 10.55 18.02 -48.39
N PRO A 41 9.75 17.44 -49.29
CA PRO A 41 8.30 17.56 -49.21
C PRO A 41 7.78 16.89 -47.96
N ALA A 42 6.69 17.46 -47.41
CA ALA A 42 6.02 17.00 -46.20
C ALA A 42 5.71 15.48 -46.31
N ALA A 43 6.39 14.70 -45.47
CA ALA A 43 6.03 13.31 -45.25
C ALA A 43 4.64 13.30 -44.59
N MET A 44 3.71 12.61 -45.22
CA MET A 44 2.43 12.23 -44.61
C MET A 44 2.77 11.58 -43.26
N THR A 45 2.24 12.17 -42.19
CA THR A 45 2.22 11.57 -40.88
C THR A 45 1.55 10.22 -40.97
N THR A 46 2.31 9.16 -40.97
CA THR A 46 1.81 7.81 -40.75
C THR A 46 1.16 7.83 -39.37
N GLN A 47 -0.16 7.90 -39.30
CA GLN A 47 -0.89 7.59 -38.11
C GLN A 47 -0.38 6.24 -37.62
N ALA A 48 0.07 6.19 -36.36
CA ALA A 48 0.34 4.92 -35.72
C ALA A 48 -0.87 4.00 -35.93
N PRO A 49 -0.70 2.71 -36.20
CA PRO A 49 -1.80 1.79 -36.37
C PRO A 49 -2.69 1.91 -35.12
N ILE A 50 -3.94 2.30 -35.35
CA ILE A 50 -5.00 2.21 -34.35
C ILE A 50 -5.06 0.72 -34.03
N ASP A 51 -4.71 0.36 -32.80
CA ASP A 51 -4.75 -1.03 -32.34
C ASP A 51 -6.24 -1.40 -32.34
N ALA A 52 -6.71 -2.03 -33.41
CA ALA A 52 -8.13 -2.39 -33.61
C ALA A 52 -8.65 -3.31 -32.48
N ASP A 53 -7.75 -3.86 -31.68
CA ASP A 53 -8.04 -4.69 -30.49
C ASP A 53 -8.25 -3.84 -29.23
N ALA A 54 -7.78 -2.59 -29.21
CA ALA A 54 -7.92 -1.69 -28.05
C ALA A 54 -9.41 -1.29 -27.81
N ASP A 55 -10.17 -1.13 -28.87
CA ASP A 55 -11.60 -0.78 -28.83
C ASP A 55 -12.50 -2.02 -28.64
N ALA A 56 -11.94 -3.23 -28.53
CA ALA A 56 -12.73 -4.44 -28.32
C ALA A 56 -13.52 -4.36 -27.01
N ILE A 57 -14.83 -4.60 -27.11
CA ILE A 57 -15.73 -4.62 -25.95
C ILE A 57 -15.48 -5.90 -25.16
N VAL A 58 -15.10 -5.75 -23.89
CA VAL A 58 -14.85 -6.85 -22.96
C VAL A 58 -16.07 -7.15 -22.08
N ALA A 59 -16.79 -6.10 -21.69
CA ALA A 59 -18.05 -6.25 -20.95
C ALA A 59 -19.00 -5.08 -21.20
N VAL A 60 -20.29 -5.33 -20.98
CA VAL A 60 -21.33 -4.31 -20.95
C VAL A 60 -22.09 -4.41 -19.64
N VAL A 61 -22.21 -3.29 -18.90
CA VAL A 61 -22.82 -3.22 -17.57
C VAL A 61 -23.97 -2.21 -17.59
N ASN A 62 -25.23 -2.69 -17.61
CA ASN A 62 -26.42 -1.84 -17.72
C ASN A 62 -26.35 -0.86 -18.92
N GLY A 63 -25.73 -1.25 -20.01
CA GLY A 63 -25.52 -0.44 -21.21
C GLY A 63 -24.18 0.32 -21.27
N ASP A 64 -23.44 0.45 -20.17
CA ASP A 64 -22.09 1.04 -20.15
C ASP A 64 -21.05 0.02 -20.64
N VAL A 65 -20.20 0.46 -21.56
CA VAL A 65 -19.16 -0.38 -22.16
C VAL A 65 -17.88 -0.35 -21.34
N ILE A 66 -17.24 -1.51 -21.23
CA ILE A 66 -15.86 -1.66 -20.76
C ILE A 66 -15.04 -2.21 -21.92
N THR A 67 -14.01 -1.46 -22.33
CA THR A 67 -13.13 -1.81 -23.44
C THR A 67 -11.87 -2.55 -22.97
N ARG A 68 -11.15 -3.15 -23.90
CA ARG A 68 -9.84 -3.75 -23.64
C ARG A 68 -8.84 -2.70 -23.17
N ASP A 69 -8.88 -1.48 -23.72
CA ASP A 69 -8.02 -0.39 -23.28
C ASP A 69 -8.28 0.01 -21.82
N ASP A 70 -9.55 0.02 -21.38
CA ASP A 70 -9.90 0.23 -19.97
C ASP A 70 -9.23 -0.82 -19.08
N VAL A 71 -9.29 -2.10 -19.47
CA VAL A 71 -8.69 -3.22 -18.74
C VAL A 71 -7.17 -3.09 -18.71
N ASP A 72 -6.54 -2.81 -19.83
CA ASP A 72 -5.08 -2.71 -19.94
C ASP A 72 -4.53 -1.49 -19.20
N ASN A 73 -5.22 -0.34 -19.27
CA ASN A 73 -4.86 0.84 -18.47
C ASN A 73 -4.98 0.58 -16.96
N ARG A 74 -6.04 -0.12 -16.53
CA ARG A 74 -6.21 -0.50 -15.13
C ARG A 74 -5.13 -1.49 -14.68
N ALA A 75 -4.77 -2.48 -15.52
CA ALA A 75 -3.71 -3.43 -15.23
C ALA A 75 -2.35 -2.74 -15.10
N ARG A 76 -2.02 -1.79 -15.99
CA ARG A 76 -0.80 -0.98 -15.90
C ARG A 76 -0.81 -0.10 -14.64
N LEU A 77 -1.95 0.52 -14.32
CA LEU A 77 -2.08 1.30 -13.08
C LEU A 77 -1.84 0.42 -11.83
N PHE A 78 -2.36 -0.80 -11.83
CA PHE A 78 -2.09 -1.78 -10.78
C PHE A 78 -0.59 -2.09 -10.66
N ALA A 79 0.12 -2.35 -11.77
CA ALA A 79 1.55 -2.59 -11.79
C ALA A 79 2.33 -1.41 -11.20
N VAL A 80 2.00 -0.18 -11.60
CA VAL A 80 2.67 1.04 -11.08
C VAL A 80 2.39 1.22 -9.58
N SER A 81 1.18 0.93 -9.12
CA SER A 81 0.80 1.08 -7.72
C SER A 81 1.41 0.02 -6.81
N SER A 82 1.67 -1.19 -7.32
CA SER A 82 2.35 -2.26 -6.57
C SER A 82 3.85 -1.98 -6.36
N GLY A 83 4.42 -1.01 -7.09
CA GLY A 83 5.85 -0.68 -7.04
C GLY A 83 6.76 -1.77 -7.63
N GLN A 84 6.18 -2.75 -8.32
CA GLN A 84 6.88 -3.88 -8.90
C GLN A 84 6.90 -3.79 -10.43
N ASN A 85 7.98 -4.25 -11.03
CA ASN A 85 8.05 -4.39 -12.48
C ASN A 85 7.36 -5.70 -12.89
N ILE A 86 6.06 -5.61 -13.21
CA ILE A 86 5.25 -6.76 -13.61
C ILE A 86 5.45 -7.02 -15.10
N ALA A 87 5.83 -8.24 -15.45
CA ALA A 87 6.05 -8.64 -16.83
C ALA A 87 4.74 -8.56 -17.67
N PRO A 88 4.82 -8.22 -18.96
CA PRO A 88 3.63 -8.05 -19.80
C PRO A 88 2.72 -9.28 -19.88
N ASP A 89 3.28 -10.47 -19.85
CA ASP A 89 2.52 -11.74 -19.85
C ASP A 89 1.71 -11.92 -18.57
N VAL A 90 2.26 -11.52 -17.42
CA VAL A 90 1.54 -11.51 -16.14
C VAL A 90 0.39 -10.50 -16.17
N LEU A 91 0.61 -9.30 -16.74
CA LEU A 91 -0.48 -8.33 -16.90
C LEU A 91 -1.64 -8.87 -17.75
N GLN A 92 -1.34 -9.66 -18.78
CA GLN A 92 -2.38 -10.32 -19.58
C GLN A 92 -3.17 -11.33 -18.75
N LYS A 93 -2.52 -12.12 -17.91
CA LYS A 93 -3.19 -13.08 -17.02
C LYS A 93 -4.06 -12.41 -15.95
N LEU A 94 -3.77 -11.15 -15.58
CA LEU A 94 -4.59 -10.37 -14.65
C LEU A 94 -5.88 -9.80 -15.30
N ARG A 95 -5.99 -9.77 -16.62
CA ARG A 95 -7.14 -9.19 -17.33
C ARG A 95 -8.50 -9.69 -16.82
N PRO A 96 -8.75 -11.00 -16.60
CA PRO A 96 -10.06 -11.45 -16.12
C PRO A 96 -10.42 -10.89 -14.74
N GLN A 97 -9.43 -10.75 -13.85
CA GLN A 97 -9.64 -10.18 -12.51
C GLN A 97 -9.87 -8.67 -12.59
N ILE A 98 -9.06 -7.97 -13.39
CA ILE A 98 -9.22 -6.54 -13.65
C ILE A 98 -10.59 -6.24 -14.29
N THR A 99 -11.04 -7.08 -15.20
CA THR A 99 -12.38 -6.95 -15.81
C THR A 99 -13.48 -7.06 -14.75
N ARG A 100 -13.41 -8.04 -13.86
CA ARG A 100 -14.38 -8.15 -12.74
C ARG A 100 -14.38 -6.91 -11.86
N GLN A 101 -13.20 -6.39 -11.53
CA GLN A 101 -13.08 -5.16 -10.74
C GLN A 101 -13.68 -3.95 -11.46
N LEU A 102 -13.44 -3.80 -12.77
CA LEU A 102 -14.01 -2.71 -13.57
C LEU A 102 -15.53 -2.79 -13.66
N ILE A 103 -16.09 -4.01 -13.73
CA ILE A 103 -17.55 -4.22 -13.68
C ILE A 103 -18.09 -3.69 -12.34
N ASP A 104 -17.46 -4.03 -11.22
CA ASP A 104 -17.87 -3.57 -9.89
C ASP A 104 -17.71 -2.05 -9.75
N ASP A 105 -16.60 -1.49 -10.23
CA ASP A 105 -16.39 -0.04 -10.27
C ASP A 105 -17.46 0.67 -11.12
N ARG A 106 -17.87 0.09 -12.24
CA ARG A 106 -18.93 0.63 -13.12
C ARG A 106 -20.29 0.64 -12.39
N LEU A 107 -20.62 -0.44 -11.71
CA LEU A 107 -21.84 -0.54 -10.90
C LEU A 107 -21.85 0.50 -9.78
N ARG A 108 -20.71 0.69 -9.07
CA ARG A 108 -20.57 1.74 -8.05
C ARG A 108 -20.78 3.14 -8.63
N MET A 109 -20.20 3.42 -9.79
CA MET A 109 -20.38 4.72 -10.45
C MET A 109 -21.84 4.97 -10.84
N GLN A 110 -22.54 3.96 -11.34
CA GLN A 110 -23.96 4.05 -11.65
C GLN A 110 -24.81 4.31 -10.39
N GLU A 111 -24.49 3.65 -9.26
CA GLU A 111 -25.18 3.88 -7.99
C GLU A 111 -24.92 5.30 -7.44
N ILE A 112 -23.68 5.80 -7.56
CA ILE A 112 -23.31 7.19 -7.21
C ILE A 112 -24.16 8.18 -8.00
N GLN A 113 -24.30 7.96 -9.31
CA GLN A 113 -25.11 8.79 -10.21
C GLN A 113 -26.61 8.68 -9.90
N HIS A 114 -27.11 7.47 -9.67
CA HIS A 114 -28.51 7.21 -9.31
C HIS A 114 -28.90 7.94 -8.03
N ARG A 115 -28.02 7.96 -7.02
CA ARG A 115 -28.21 8.71 -5.78
C ARG A 115 -27.89 10.21 -5.90
N LYS A 116 -27.53 10.69 -7.09
CA LYS A 116 -27.18 12.10 -7.36
C LYS A 116 -26.06 12.64 -6.47
N ILE A 117 -25.10 11.77 -6.13
CA ILE A 117 -23.95 12.15 -5.31
C ILE A 117 -22.93 12.85 -6.20
N ILE A 118 -22.58 14.09 -5.83
CA ILE A 118 -21.62 14.90 -6.57
C ILE A 118 -20.25 14.75 -5.89
N VAL A 119 -19.22 14.44 -6.68
CA VAL A 119 -17.81 14.47 -6.28
C VAL A 119 -17.16 15.66 -6.98
N PRO A 120 -16.93 16.79 -6.29
CA PRO A 120 -16.28 17.96 -6.87
C PRO A 120 -14.86 17.66 -7.34
N ASP A 121 -14.44 18.30 -8.42
CA ASP A 121 -13.09 18.12 -8.96
C ASP A 121 -11.99 18.55 -7.98
N ILE A 122 -12.29 19.51 -7.10
CA ILE A 122 -11.36 19.93 -6.05
C ILE A 122 -11.05 18.80 -5.06
N ASP A 123 -12.01 17.92 -4.74
CA ASP A 123 -11.76 16.79 -3.84
C ASP A 123 -10.86 15.74 -4.51
N VAL A 124 -11.04 15.54 -5.82
CA VAL A 124 -10.14 14.67 -6.61
C VAL A 124 -8.74 15.26 -6.67
N ALA A 125 -8.63 16.58 -6.86
CA ALA A 125 -7.33 17.27 -6.86
C ALA A 125 -6.62 17.17 -5.50
N HIS A 126 -7.34 17.32 -4.39
CA HIS A 126 -6.79 17.13 -3.05
C HIS A 126 -6.29 15.69 -2.86
N ALA A 127 -7.07 14.68 -3.25
CA ALA A 127 -6.65 13.28 -3.16
C ALA A 127 -5.38 12.99 -3.98
N ILE A 128 -5.25 13.60 -5.16
CA ILE A 128 -4.03 13.50 -5.98
C ILE A 128 -2.85 14.16 -5.27
N ALA A 129 -3.02 15.38 -4.74
CA ALA A 129 -1.97 16.09 -4.00
C ALA A 129 -1.51 15.30 -2.76
N ASP A 130 -2.43 14.67 -2.03
CA ASP A 130 -2.12 13.79 -0.90
C ASP A 130 -1.30 12.55 -1.33
N ILE A 131 -1.61 11.98 -2.50
CA ILE A 131 -0.84 10.87 -3.07
C ILE A 131 0.57 11.36 -3.44
N GLU A 132 0.70 12.50 -4.10
CA GLU A 132 1.99 13.10 -4.46
C GLU A 132 2.84 13.36 -3.21
N GLN A 133 2.27 13.99 -2.19
CA GLN A 133 2.96 14.28 -0.94
C GLN A 133 3.47 13.02 -0.24
N ARG A 134 2.61 12.00 -0.09
CA ARG A 134 2.98 10.72 0.55
C ARG A 134 4.07 9.95 -0.20
N ASN A 135 4.17 10.17 -1.50
CA ASN A 135 5.19 9.54 -2.35
C ASN A 135 6.41 10.44 -2.61
N GLY A 136 6.50 11.60 -1.97
CA GLY A 136 7.61 12.55 -2.15
C GLY A 136 7.70 13.14 -3.56
N LEU A 137 6.58 13.19 -4.29
CA LEU A 137 6.50 13.73 -5.65
C LEU A 137 6.17 15.22 -5.62
N PRO A 138 6.73 16.02 -6.53
CA PRO A 138 6.31 17.42 -6.69
C PRO A 138 4.88 17.48 -7.27
N PRO A 139 4.18 18.62 -7.13
CA PRO A 139 2.88 18.82 -7.77
C PRO A 139 2.93 18.50 -9.28
N GLY A 140 2.00 17.67 -9.76
CA GLY A 140 1.96 17.17 -11.14
C GLY A 140 2.93 16.00 -11.42
N GLY A 141 3.77 15.62 -10.47
CA GLY A 141 4.74 14.53 -10.61
C GLY A 141 4.09 13.17 -10.81
N LEU A 142 2.92 12.95 -10.20
CA LEU A 142 2.17 11.71 -10.37
C LEU A 142 1.68 11.52 -11.82
N LYS A 143 1.18 12.59 -12.44
CA LYS A 143 0.77 12.59 -13.85
C LYS A 143 1.94 12.26 -14.78
N ALA A 144 3.09 12.89 -14.58
CA ALA A 144 4.30 12.63 -15.37
C ALA A 144 4.77 11.17 -15.20
N LYS A 145 4.74 10.65 -13.97
CA LYS A 145 5.14 9.28 -13.66
C LYS A 145 4.24 8.24 -14.32
N LEU A 146 2.92 8.44 -14.28
CA LEU A 146 1.96 7.55 -14.94
C LEU A 146 2.13 7.58 -16.46
N ALA A 147 2.29 8.77 -17.05
CA ALA A 147 2.54 8.92 -18.48
C ALA A 147 3.81 8.20 -18.94
N ALA A 148 4.89 8.26 -18.16
CA ALA A 148 6.15 7.55 -18.44
C ALA A 148 5.98 6.02 -18.42
N GLN A 149 4.97 5.51 -17.73
CA GLN A 149 4.60 4.08 -17.66
C GLN A 149 3.46 3.69 -18.63
N GLY A 150 3.08 4.60 -19.53
CA GLY A 150 1.99 4.36 -20.50
C GLY A 150 0.61 4.21 -19.86
N VAL A 151 0.40 4.80 -18.66
CA VAL A 151 -0.88 4.77 -17.96
C VAL A 151 -1.62 6.09 -18.17
N SER A 152 -2.88 6.01 -18.61
CA SER A 152 -3.74 7.18 -18.73
C SER A 152 -4.05 7.77 -17.34
N PHE A 153 -3.81 9.08 -17.20
CA PHE A 153 -4.12 9.78 -15.95
C PHE A 153 -5.62 9.81 -15.65
N SER A 154 -6.47 9.76 -16.70
CA SER A 154 -7.93 9.66 -16.55
C SER A 154 -8.38 8.38 -15.83
N THR A 155 -7.65 7.27 -15.99
CA THR A 155 -7.91 6.01 -15.29
C THR A 155 -7.78 6.20 -13.77
N LEU A 156 -6.73 6.88 -13.32
CA LEU A 156 -6.55 7.20 -11.90
C LEU A 156 -7.63 8.18 -11.40
N ILE A 157 -7.93 9.24 -12.15
CA ILE A 157 -9.00 10.19 -11.80
C ILE A 157 -10.33 9.49 -11.62
N SER A 158 -10.70 8.60 -12.55
CA SER A 158 -11.96 7.84 -12.50
C SER A 158 -12.00 6.92 -11.27
N GLN A 159 -10.89 6.27 -10.95
CA GLN A 159 -10.78 5.43 -9.75
C GLN A 159 -10.97 6.25 -8.47
N ILE A 160 -10.26 7.38 -8.34
CA ILE A 160 -10.36 8.27 -7.15
C ILE A 160 -11.80 8.80 -7.04
N ARG A 161 -12.40 9.27 -8.13
CA ARG A 161 -13.77 9.78 -8.14
C ARG A 161 -14.78 8.70 -7.71
N GLY A 162 -14.60 7.47 -8.20
CA GLY A 162 -15.40 6.31 -7.79
C GLY A 162 -15.27 6.02 -6.30
N GLN A 163 -14.05 6.01 -5.76
CA GLN A 163 -13.80 5.79 -4.34
C GLN A 163 -14.41 6.87 -3.44
N LEU A 164 -14.20 8.15 -3.79
CA LEU A 164 -14.77 9.28 -3.04
C LEU A 164 -16.31 9.27 -3.08
N GLY A 165 -16.87 8.98 -4.27
CA GLY A 165 -18.32 8.87 -4.44
C GLY A 165 -18.89 7.71 -3.64
N TRP A 166 -18.26 6.54 -3.70
CA TRP A 166 -18.70 5.36 -2.94
C TRP A 166 -18.66 5.59 -1.43
N THR A 167 -17.61 6.23 -0.92
CA THR A 167 -17.55 6.63 0.48
C THR A 167 -18.72 7.52 0.90
N ARG A 168 -19.17 8.42 0.02
CA ARG A 168 -20.36 9.27 0.27
C ARG A 168 -21.65 8.47 0.22
N VAL A 169 -21.78 7.50 -0.71
CA VAL A 169 -22.90 6.55 -0.74
C VAL A 169 -22.99 5.81 0.59
N LEU A 170 -21.90 5.24 1.07
CA LEU A 170 -21.86 4.48 2.31
C LEU A 170 -22.17 5.37 3.53
N ARG A 171 -21.66 6.60 3.55
CA ARG A 171 -21.99 7.56 4.61
C ARG A 171 -23.49 7.88 4.64
N GLN A 172 -24.13 8.03 3.48
CA GLN A 172 -25.57 8.24 3.39
C GLN A 172 -26.35 6.99 3.83
N GLU A 173 -25.92 5.80 3.41
CA GLU A 173 -26.54 4.53 3.78
C GLU A 173 -26.49 4.26 5.28
N LEU A 174 -25.40 4.65 5.90
CA LEU A 174 -25.13 4.42 7.31
C LEU A 174 -25.60 5.56 8.22
N ALA A 175 -26.12 6.69 7.68
CA ALA A 175 -26.28 7.96 8.40
C ALA A 175 -26.89 7.84 9.81
N GLU A 176 -27.93 7.02 10.00
CA GLU A 176 -28.52 6.76 11.32
C GLU A 176 -28.12 5.41 11.92
N ARG A 177 -27.90 4.41 11.06
CA ARG A 177 -27.54 3.02 11.45
C ARG A 177 -26.07 2.85 11.77
N GLY A 178 -25.23 3.81 11.37
CA GLY A 178 -23.78 3.76 11.53
C GLY A 178 -23.26 4.20 12.89
N ARG A 179 -24.10 4.69 13.79
CA ARG A 179 -23.66 5.10 15.14
C ARG A 179 -23.23 3.87 15.93
N ILE A 180 -22.00 3.89 16.41
CA ILE A 180 -21.52 2.90 17.38
C ILE A 180 -21.98 3.33 18.75
N THR A 181 -22.62 2.42 19.46
CA THR A 181 -23.15 2.68 20.82
C THR A 181 -22.14 2.24 21.88
N GLU A 182 -22.23 2.85 23.07
CA GLU A 182 -21.44 2.43 24.24
C GLU A 182 -21.62 0.95 24.58
N ALA A 183 -22.83 0.40 24.36
CA ALA A 183 -23.10 -1.00 24.59
C ALA A 183 -22.30 -1.92 23.64
N GLU A 184 -22.17 -1.52 22.37
CA GLU A 184 -21.36 -2.25 21.39
C GLU A 184 -19.88 -2.17 21.71
N ILE A 185 -19.39 -1.01 22.13
CA ILE A 185 -17.99 -0.82 22.54
C ILE A 185 -17.69 -1.71 23.75
N ASN A 186 -18.53 -1.67 24.78
CA ASN A 186 -18.38 -2.47 26.00
C ASN A 186 -18.42 -3.98 25.69
N GLU A 187 -19.29 -4.41 24.79
CA GLU A 187 -19.36 -5.80 24.36
C GLU A 187 -18.08 -6.22 23.60
N GLN A 188 -17.58 -5.37 22.70
CA GLN A 188 -16.34 -5.62 21.98
C GLN A 188 -15.14 -5.65 22.94
N GLU A 189 -15.08 -4.75 23.93
CA GLU A 189 -14.07 -4.82 24.98
C GLU A 189 -14.12 -6.15 25.76
N ARG A 190 -15.33 -6.60 26.11
CA ARG A 190 -15.54 -7.88 26.79
C ARG A 190 -15.01 -9.05 25.95
N LEU A 191 -15.31 -9.04 24.64
CA LEU A 191 -14.82 -10.05 23.70
C LEU A 191 -13.30 -10.01 23.55
N LEU A 192 -12.69 -8.82 23.44
CA LEU A 192 -11.24 -8.66 23.39
C LEU A 192 -10.57 -9.15 24.68
N LYS A 193 -11.15 -8.87 25.85
CA LYS A 193 -10.67 -9.39 27.15
C LYS A 193 -10.78 -10.91 27.22
N ALA A 194 -11.86 -11.51 26.71
CA ALA A 194 -12.02 -12.97 26.67
C ALA A 194 -11.05 -13.65 25.70
N GLN A 195 -10.58 -12.93 24.70
CA GLN A 195 -9.59 -13.41 23.72
C GLN A 195 -8.14 -13.10 24.13
N GLN A 196 -7.94 -12.40 25.25
CA GLN A 196 -6.61 -12.04 25.73
C GLN A 196 -5.75 -13.29 25.92
N GLY A 197 -4.51 -13.22 25.43
CA GLY A 197 -3.58 -14.35 25.45
C GLY A 197 -3.72 -15.30 24.25
N GLN A 198 -4.73 -15.16 23.40
CA GLN A 198 -4.86 -15.98 22.19
C GLN A 198 -3.96 -15.45 21.07
N PRO A 199 -3.42 -16.33 20.22
CA PRO A 199 -2.61 -15.92 19.08
C PRO A 199 -3.48 -15.31 17.97
N GLN A 200 -2.92 -14.32 17.27
CA GLN A 200 -3.42 -13.81 15.98
C GLN A 200 -2.30 -13.87 14.95
N TYR A 201 -2.70 -14.12 13.71
CA TYR A 201 -1.79 -14.30 12.58
C TYR A 201 -2.17 -13.32 11.47
N ARG A 202 -1.19 -12.59 10.96
CA ARG A 202 -1.36 -11.81 9.73
C ARG A 202 -1.01 -12.69 8.55
N LEU A 203 -1.99 -12.98 7.72
CA LEU A 203 -1.88 -13.98 6.67
C LEU A 203 -2.02 -13.37 5.28
N GLY A 204 -1.27 -13.94 4.35
CA GLY A 204 -1.58 -13.87 2.93
C GLY A 204 -2.14 -15.22 2.48
N GLU A 205 -3.11 -15.21 1.55
CA GLU A 205 -3.78 -16.39 1.02
C GLU A 205 -3.69 -16.42 -0.50
N ILE A 206 -3.49 -17.62 -1.04
CA ILE A 206 -3.72 -17.95 -2.45
C ILE A 206 -4.67 -19.14 -2.48
N PHE A 207 -5.93 -18.87 -2.82
CA PHE A 207 -6.95 -19.92 -2.89
C PHE A 207 -7.08 -20.45 -4.32
N VAL A 208 -7.02 -21.78 -4.45
CA VAL A 208 -7.22 -22.53 -5.69
C VAL A 208 -8.47 -23.38 -5.55
N ALA A 209 -9.55 -22.99 -6.23
CA ALA A 209 -10.81 -23.71 -6.16
C ALA A 209 -10.71 -25.10 -6.79
N ALA A 210 -11.44 -26.05 -6.19
CA ALA A 210 -11.73 -27.37 -6.76
C ALA A 210 -13.25 -27.53 -6.78
N GLU A 211 -13.87 -27.19 -7.92
CA GLU A 211 -15.34 -27.10 -8.07
C GLU A 211 -16.04 -28.42 -7.74
N ASP A 212 -15.37 -29.55 -8.01
CA ASP A 212 -15.85 -30.86 -7.65
C ASP A 212 -14.70 -31.84 -7.31
N PRO A 213 -14.99 -33.00 -6.70
CA PRO A 213 -13.98 -34.00 -6.33
C PRO A 213 -13.15 -34.54 -7.51
N SER A 214 -13.70 -34.52 -8.74
CA SER A 214 -12.99 -35.03 -9.93
C SER A 214 -11.85 -34.10 -10.34
N HIS A 215 -12.01 -32.78 -10.15
CA HIS A 215 -11.00 -31.73 -10.43
C HIS A 215 -10.01 -31.52 -9.29
N SER A 216 -10.19 -32.20 -8.16
CA SER A 216 -9.31 -32.00 -6.97
C SER A 216 -7.83 -32.28 -7.26
N ARG A 217 -7.53 -33.27 -8.15
CA ARG A 217 -6.15 -33.59 -8.53
C ARG A 217 -5.53 -32.50 -9.41
N ASP A 218 -6.31 -31.90 -10.27
CA ASP A 218 -5.84 -30.82 -11.14
C ASP A 218 -5.64 -29.52 -10.36
N ALA A 219 -6.56 -29.18 -9.46
CA ALA A 219 -6.42 -28.07 -8.53
C ALA A 219 -5.20 -28.23 -7.62
N ARG A 220 -4.92 -29.44 -7.15
CA ARG A 220 -3.71 -29.71 -6.37
C ARG A 220 -2.44 -29.51 -7.18
N ARG A 221 -2.37 -30.02 -8.41
CA ARG A 221 -1.21 -29.80 -9.30
C ARG A 221 -1.02 -28.32 -9.62
N PHE A 222 -2.11 -27.59 -9.81
CA PHE A 222 -2.05 -26.14 -10.01
C PHE A 222 -1.53 -25.42 -8.77
N ALA A 223 -1.99 -25.78 -7.58
CA ALA A 223 -1.46 -25.21 -6.32
C ALA A 223 0.03 -25.58 -6.12
N ASP A 224 0.49 -26.76 -6.56
CA ASP A 224 1.91 -27.13 -6.54
C ASP A 224 2.73 -26.25 -7.53
N THR A 225 2.15 -25.82 -8.67
CA THR A 225 2.76 -24.85 -9.60
C THR A 225 2.91 -23.49 -8.92
N VAL A 226 1.87 -23.02 -8.22
CA VAL A 226 1.91 -21.77 -7.44
C VAL A 226 3.08 -21.78 -6.43
N ILE A 227 3.26 -22.89 -5.71
CA ILE A 227 4.40 -23.05 -4.79
C ILE A 227 5.74 -22.99 -5.52
N SER A 228 5.82 -23.56 -6.72
CA SER A 228 7.06 -23.53 -7.51
C SER A 228 7.45 -22.09 -7.90
N GLU A 229 6.48 -21.27 -8.30
CA GLU A 229 6.70 -19.84 -8.60
C GLU A 229 7.17 -19.05 -7.37
N LEU A 230 6.54 -19.28 -6.21
CA LEU A 230 6.94 -18.65 -4.95
C LEU A 230 8.36 -19.07 -4.54
N ARG A 231 8.73 -20.34 -4.72
CA ARG A 231 10.10 -20.84 -4.46
C ARG A 231 11.14 -20.31 -5.44
N ALA A 232 10.73 -20.00 -6.67
CA ALA A 232 11.58 -19.33 -7.66
C ALA A 232 11.81 -17.84 -7.33
N GLY A 233 11.17 -17.31 -6.28
CA GLY A 233 11.35 -15.95 -5.79
C GLY A 233 10.30 -14.96 -6.30
N ALA A 234 9.23 -15.43 -6.93
CA ALA A 234 8.13 -14.57 -7.33
C ALA A 234 7.47 -13.94 -6.07
N PRO A 235 7.15 -12.62 -6.09
CA PRO A 235 6.53 -11.95 -4.95
C PRO A 235 5.14 -12.53 -4.67
N PHE A 236 4.86 -12.89 -3.42
CA PHE A 236 3.60 -13.52 -3.01
C PHE A 236 2.36 -12.75 -3.51
N GLY A 237 2.37 -11.40 -3.40
CA GLY A 237 1.23 -10.58 -3.82
C GLY A 237 0.95 -10.64 -5.32
N ILE A 238 1.99 -10.80 -6.17
CA ILE A 238 1.84 -10.95 -7.62
C ILE A 238 1.29 -12.34 -7.94
N VAL A 239 1.86 -13.37 -7.32
CA VAL A 239 1.36 -14.75 -7.48
C VAL A 239 -0.09 -14.88 -6.99
N ALA A 240 -0.45 -14.20 -5.89
CA ALA A 240 -1.83 -14.13 -5.43
C ALA A 240 -2.74 -13.46 -6.47
N ALA A 241 -2.32 -12.32 -7.00
CA ALA A 241 -3.10 -11.59 -8.02
C ALA A 241 -3.27 -12.41 -9.31
N GLU A 242 -2.26 -13.22 -9.68
CA GLU A 242 -2.28 -14.04 -10.91
C GLU A 242 -3.09 -15.34 -10.74
N PHE A 243 -2.92 -16.04 -9.63
CA PHE A 243 -3.38 -17.40 -9.49
C PHE A 243 -4.53 -17.60 -8.49
N SER A 244 -4.74 -16.67 -7.55
CA SER A 244 -5.78 -16.82 -6.53
C SER A 244 -7.17 -16.54 -7.08
N GLN A 245 -8.13 -17.35 -6.65
CA GLN A 245 -9.56 -17.13 -6.89
C GLN A 245 -10.26 -16.50 -5.68
N SER A 246 -9.50 -16.10 -4.67
CA SER A 246 -9.99 -15.36 -3.50
C SER A 246 -10.37 -13.92 -3.88
N GLU A 247 -11.29 -13.32 -3.11
CA GLU A 247 -11.67 -11.91 -3.26
C GLU A 247 -10.49 -10.95 -2.98
N THR A 248 -9.52 -11.41 -2.19
CA THR A 248 -8.32 -10.63 -1.83
C THR A 248 -7.17 -10.74 -2.84
N ALA A 249 -7.36 -11.48 -3.93
CA ALA A 249 -6.31 -11.75 -4.93
C ALA A 249 -5.58 -10.48 -5.40
N LEU A 250 -6.34 -9.45 -5.86
CA LEU A 250 -5.79 -8.18 -6.34
C LEU A 250 -5.23 -7.29 -5.22
N GLN A 251 -5.54 -7.58 -3.96
CA GLN A 251 -4.94 -6.98 -2.77
C GLN A 251 -3.69 -7.76 -2.30
N GLY A 252 -3.15 -8.61 -3.18
CA GLY A 252 -1.99 -9.44 -2.87
C GLY A 252 -2.28 -10.59 -1.90
N GLY A 253 -3.56 -11.01 -1.82
CA GLY A 253 -4.03 -12.08 -0.96
C GLY A 253 -4.04 -11.71 0.53
N ASP A 254 -4.01 -10.44 0.92
CA ASP A 254 -3.94 -10.04 2.33
C ASP A 254 -5.28 -10.30 3.05
N LEU A 255 -5.27 -11.25 3.99
CA LEU A 255 -6.42 -11.55 4.88
C LEU A 255 -6.45 -10.66 6.14
N GLY A 256 -5.39 -9.85 6.34
CA GLY A 256 -5.24 -9.10 7.59
C GLY A 256 -4.94 -10.01 8.80
N TRP A 257 -5.36 -9.55 9.99
CA TRP A 257 -5.18 -10.29 11.24
C TRP A 257 -6.31 -11.28 11.49
N MET A 258 -5.98 -12.57 11.52
CA MET A 258 -6.92 -13.68 11.69
C MET A 258 -6.65 -14.43 12.99
N ARG A 259 -7.71 -14.83 13.71
CA ARG A 259 -7.62 -15.75 14.83
C ARG A 259 -7.73 -17.19 14.36
N PRO A 260 -7.24 -18.18 15.14
CA PRO A 260 -7.36 -19.59 14.78
C PRO A 260 -8.81 -20.06 14.53
N ASP A 261 -9.78 -19.50 15.27
CA ASP A 261 -11.21 -19.81 15.14
C ASP A 261 -11.87 -19.24 13.87
N GLN A 262 -11.22 -18.33 13.18
CA GLN A 262 -11.65 -17.73 11.91
C GLN A 262 -11.08 -18.44 10.68
N LEU A 263 -10.13 -19.37 10.89
CA LEU A 263 -9.44 -20.10 9.84
C LEU A 263 -10.02 -21.51 9.68
N ASP A 264 -9.83 -22.08 8.49
CA ASP A 264 -10.02 -23.52 8.34
C ASP A 264 -9.17 -24.28 9.39
N PRO A 265 -9.69 -25.32 10.05
CA PRO A 265 -8.96 -26.03 11.10
C PRO A 265 -7.59 -26.54 10.68
N GLN A 266 -7.41 -26.94 9.42
CA GLN A 266 -6.13 -27.42 8.90
C GLN A 266 -5.15 -26.26 8.71
N VAL A 267 -5.64 -25.11 8.25
CA VAL A 267 -4.85 -23.87 8.14
C VAL A 267 -4.43 -23.39 9.52
N ALA A 268 -5.35 -23.32 10.47
CA ALA A 268 -5.08 -22.88 11.85
C ALA A 268 -4.00 -23.74 12.53
N ALA A 269 -4.11 -25.06 12.41
CA ALA A 269 -3.14 -26.00 12.99
C ALA A 269 -1.73 -25.81 12.42
N LEU A 270 -1.64 -25.59 11.10
CA LEU A 270 -0.35 -25.40 10.44
C LEU A 270 0.27 -24.03 10.76
N VAL A 271 -0.50 -22.94 10.62
CA VAL A 271 -0.04 -21.56 10.83
C VAL A 271 0.51 -21.36 12.25
N GLY A 272 -0.09 -22.04 13.25
CA GLY A 272 0.40 -22.00 14.63
C GLY A 272 1.85 -22.46 14.80
N GLN A 273 2.32 -23.34 13.91
CA GLN A 273 3.66 -23.92 13.92
C GLN A 273 4.62 -23.27 12.92
N MET A 274 4.11 -22.46 11.98
CA MET A 274 4.94 -21.82 10.95
C MET A 274 5.83 -20.72 11.55
N PRO A 275 7.07 -20.57 11.08
CA PRO A 275 7.86 -19.37 11.35
C PRO A 275 7.32 -18.17 10.56
N ILE A 276 7.53 -16.96 11.10
CA ILE A 276 7.20 -15.71 10.39
C ILE A 276 8.00 -15.63 9.09
N GLY A 277 7.35 -15.22 8.01
CA GLY A 277 7.90 -15.16 6.66
C GLY A 277 7.78 -16.46 5.86
N ALA A 278 7.33 -17.56 6.48
CA ALA A 278 7.16 -18.82 5.78
C ALA A 278 5.88 -18.86 4.92
N VAL A 279 5.95 -19.66 3.85
CA VAL A 279 4.82 -20.01 2.99
C VAL A 279 4.54 -21.49 3.12
N SER A 280 3.26 -21.85 3.26
CA SER A 280 2.84 -23.24 3.39
C SER A 280 2.96 -24.03 2.07
N ASN A 281 2.96 -25.36 2.17
CA ASN A 281 2.54 -26.19 1.05
C ASN A 281 1.01 -26.07 0.87
N PRO A 282 0.44 -26.49 -0.29
CA PRO A 282 -1.00 -26.47 -0.48
C PRO A 282 -1.75 -27.25 0.60
N ILE A 283 -2.67 -26.58 1.29
CA ILE A 283 -3.50 -27.14 2.36
C ILE A 283 -4.87 -27.44 1.78
N ARG A 284 -5.40 -28.63 2.03
CA ARG A 284 -6.76 -28.97 1.62
C ARG A 284 -7.76 -28.23 2.52
N VAL A 285 -8.65 -27.46 1.92
CA VAL A 285 -9.73 -26.72 2.60
C VAL A 285 -11.07 -26.99 1.92
N ALA A 286 -12.16 -26.49 2.52
CA ALA A 286 -13.47 -26.56 1.89
C ALA A 286 -13.45 -25.83 0.54
N GLY A 287 -13.82 -26.51 -0.53
CA GLY A 287 -13.89 -25.96 -1.89
C GLY A 287 -12.58 -25.91 -2.66
N GLY A 288 -11.40 -26.31 -2.07
CA GLY A 288 -10.15 -26.20 -2.83
C GLY A 288 -8.88 -26.46 -2.03
N PHE A 289 -7.87 -25.68 -2.37
CA PHE A 289 -6.57 -25.67 -1.71
C PHE A 289 -6.15 -24.25 -1.40
N ASP A 290 -5.62 -24.05 -0.19
CA ASP A 290 -5.00 -22.80 0.25
C ASP A 290 -3.48 -22.93 0.28
N VAL A 291 -2.81 -21.89 -0.18
CA VAL A 291 -1.40 -21.62 0.08
C VAL A 291 -1.33 -20.36 0.93
N VAL A 292 -0.87 -20.48 2.17
CA VAL A 292 -0.83 -19.36 3.11
C VAL A 292 0.58 -18.91 3.40
N ALA A 293 0.76 -17.59 3.50
CA ALA A 293 1.99 -16.97 3.97
C ALA A 293 1.77 -16.35 5.35
N LEU A 294 2.56 -16.75 6.34
CA LEU A 294 2.55 -16.13 7.66
C LEU A 294 3.43 -14.89 7.65
N ARG A 295 2.82 -13.70 7.62
CA ARG A 295 3.54 -12.42 7.60
C ARG A 295 3.95 -11.96 8.99
N GLU A 296 3.04 -12.05 9.95
CA GLU A 296 3.25 -11.62 11.32
C GLU A 296 2.46 -12.51 12.30
N LYS A 297 2.91 -12.54 13.56
CA LYS A 297 2.24 -13.24 14.66
C LYS A 297 2.21 -12.35 15.88
N ARG A 298 1.07 -12.25 16.54
CA ARG A 298 0.93 -11.53 17.81
C ARG A 298 0.01 -12.28 18.77
N THR A 299 0.04 -11.86 20.03
CA THR A 299 -0.89 -12.34 21.07
C THR A 299 -1.88 -11.24 21.39
N VAL A 300 -3.18 -11.54 21.33
CA VAL A 300 -4.24 -10.57 21.64
C VAL A 300 -4.06 -9.99 23.03
N GLY A 301 -4.17 -8.68 23.14
CA GLY A 301 -4.06 -7.97 24.42
C GLY A 301 -2.67 -7.95 25.06
N ASN A 302 -1.65 -8.51 24.40
CA ASN A 302 -0.28 -8.55 24.91
C ASN A 302 0.73 -8.28 23.79
N ASP A 303 0.79 -7.05 23.34
CA ASP A 303 1.83 -6.54 22.43
C ASP A 303 2.71 -5.55 23.20
N LEU A 304 3.50 -6.10 24.14
CA LEU A 304 4.45 -5.31 24.91
C LEU A 304 5.62 -4.91 24.03
N ALA A 305 5.69 -3.64 23.69
CA ALA A 305 6.78 -3.08 22.90
C ALA A 305 7.49 -1.97 23.67
N THR A 306 8.81 -1.87 23.48
CA THR A 306 9.56 -0.69 23.88
C THR A 306 9.31 0.40 22.86
N VAL A 307 8.67 1.47 23.28
CA VAL A 307 8.37 2.66 22.48
C VAL A 307 9.33 3.77 22.88
N LEU A 308 9.93 4.39 21.88
CA LEU A 308 10.87 5.49 22.03
C LEU A 308 10.23 6.78 21.49
N ASP A 309 10.24 7.84 22.28
CA ASP A 309 10.04 9.20 21.81
C ASP A 309 11.40 9.78 21.42
N LEU A 310 11.57 10.13 20.16
CA LEU A 310 12.84 10.54 19.59
C LEU A 310 12.81 11.98 19.10
N ARG A 311 13.97 12.63 19.18
CA ARG A 311 14.24 13.84 18.39
C ARG A 311 15.47 13.65 17.53
N GLN A 312 15.46 14.27 16.35
CA GLN A 312 16.59 14.19 15.44
C GLN A 312 16.98 15.59 14.93
N ALA A 313 18.28 15.83 14.85
CA ALA A 313 18.86 16.95 14.10
C ALA A 313 19.56 16.40 12.86
N PHE A 314 19.28 16.99 11.70
CA PHE A 314 19.82 16.54 10.42
C PHE A 314 20.60 17.65 9.75
N PHE A 315 21.85 17.39 9.43
CA PHE A 315 22.79 18.27 8.74
C PHE A 315 22.91 17.81 7.28
N PRO A 316 22.19 18.42 6.35
CA PRO A 316 22.08 17.91 4.98
C PRO A 316 23.39 18.09 4.19
N PHE A 317 23.67 17.12 3.31
CA PHE A 317 24.68 17.27 2.29
C PHE A 317 24.10 17.99 1.07
N THR A 318 24.96 18.74 0.37
CA THR A 318 24.60 19.41 -0.89
C THR A 318 24.75 18.51 -2.10
N SER A 319 25.45 17.37 -1.95
CA SER A 319 25.64 16.34 -2.97
C SER A 319 25.68 14.96 -2.33
N PRO A 320 25.37 13.89 -3.06
CA PRO A 320 25.46 12.52 -2.54
C PRO A 320 26.86 12.22 -1.97
N LEU A 321 26.90 11.47 -0.85
CA LEU A 321 28.14 11.11 -0.19
C LEU A 321 28.96 10.15 -1.05
N ASN A 322 30.23 10.51 -1.33
CA ASN A 322 31.24 9.57 -1.76
C ASN A 322 32.18 9.29 -0.57
N PRO A 323 32.12 8.12 0.08
CA PRO A 323 32.92 7.83 1.27
C PRO A 323 34.44 7.88 1.03
N GLN A 324 34.90 7.66 -0.22
CA GLN A 324 36.30 7.66 -0.58
C GLN A 324 36.85 9.06 -0.89
N ALA A 325 35.96 10.01 -1.21
CA ALA A 325 36.33 11.39 -1.53
C ALA A 325 35.27 12.39 -1.02
N PRO A 326 35.12 12.52 0.30
CA PRO A 326 34.12 13.41 0.87
C PRO A 326 34.48 14.89 0.59
N THR A 327 33.48 15.68 0.22
CA THR A 327 33.65 17.12 -0.03
C THR A 327 33.91 17.88 1.28
N ASP A 328 34.42 19.12 1.17
CA ASP A 328 34.68 19.94 2.35
C ASP A 328 33.38 20.30 3.08
N GLN A 329 32.27 20.49 2.35
CA GLN A 329 30.94 20.68 2.94
C GLN A 329 30.51 19.45 3.76
N GLN A 330 30.75 18.23 3.26
CA GLN A 330 30.41 17.00 3.97
C GLN A 330 31.26 16.80 5.23
N LYS A 331 32.56 17.17 5.19
CA LYS A 331 33.44 17.18 6.37
C LYS A 331 33.01 18.24 7.40
N GLN A 332 32.56 19.42 6.94
CA GLN A 332 32.02 20.44 7.84
C GLN A 332 30.72 20.01 8.49
N ALA A 333 29.80 19.39 7.73
CA ALA A 333 28.57 18.84 8.29
C ALA A 333 28.85 17.76 9.34
N LEU A 334 29.85 16.88 9.12
CA LEU A 334 30.25 15.88 10.10
C LEU A 334 30.78 16.55 11.39
N LYS A 335 31.70 17.51 11.28
CA LYS A 335 32.20 18.27 12.43
C LYS A 335 31.09 19.00 13.18
N ALA A 336 30.13 19.60 12.47
CA ALA A 336 28.99 20.28 13.08
C ALA A 336 28.10 19.28 13.84
N GLY A 337 27.81 18.11 13.24
CA GLY A 337 27.06 17.04 13.88
C GLY A 337 27.76 16.47 15.12
N GLU A 338 29.09 16.25 15.06
CA GLU A 338 29.88 15.80 16.20
C GLU A 338 29.91 16.82 17.34
N ALA A 339 30.13 18.11 17.01
CA ALA A 339 30.11 19.19 17.99
C ALA A 339 28.73 19.31 18.63
N PHE A 340 27.67 19.26 17.85
CA PHE A 340 26.32 19.28 18.36
C PHE A 340 26.02 18.06 19.24
N SER A 341 26.38 16.86 18.79
CA SER A 341 26.21 15.62 19.57
C SER A 341 26.85 15.73 20.97
N ALA A 342 28.02 16.35 21.08
CA ALA A 342 28.70 16.57 22.35
C ALA A 342 28.07 17.64 23.25
N SER A 343 27.31 18.57 22.69
CA SER A 343 26.72 19.73 23.39
C SER A 343 25.20 19.61 23.62
N ALA A 344 24.53 18.68 22.94
CA ALA A 344 23.09 18.52 23.03
C ALA A 344 22.67 17.98 24.41
N THR A 345 21.92 18.79 25.18
CA THR A 345 21.51 18.47 26.56
C THR A 345 20.00 18.26 26.71
N SER A 346 19.21 18.51 25.68
CA SER A 346 17.76 18.36 25.74
C SER A 346 17.14 18.09 24.36
N CYS A 347 15.97 17.50 24.37
CA CYS A 347 15.18 17.26 23.15
C CYS A 347 14.80 18.55 22.43
N ASP A 348 14.48 19.61 23.16
CA ASP A 348 14.17 20.92 22.58
C ASP A 348 15.40 21.51 21.86
N ALA A 349 16.60 21.29 22.38
CA ALA A 349 17.83 21.72 21.71
C ALA A 349 18.03 20.98 20.39
N VAL A 350 17.67 19.68 20.31
CA VAL A 350 17.74 18.90 19.07
C VAL A 350 16.72 19.40 18.05
N GLU A 351 15.51 19.76 18.46
CA GLU A 351 14.51 20.37 17.58
C GLU A 351 14.95 21.73 17.06
N ALA A 352 15.47 22.58 17.93
CA ALA A 352 15.97 23.89 17.57
C ALA A 352 17.11 23.80 16.55
N GLU A 353 18.06 22.89 16.75
CA GLU A 353 19.16 22.66 15.82
C GLU A 353 18.67 22.15 14.47
N ASN A 354 17.74 21.18 14.42
CA ASN A 354 17.17 20.70 13.16
C ASN A 354 16.54 21.84 12.35
N LYS A 355 15.84 22.74 13.03
CA LYS A 355 15.25 23.94 12.43
C LYS A 355 16.32 24.92 11.94
N ALA A 356 17.38 25.13 12.72
CA ALA A 356 18.51 26.03 12.37
C ALA A 356 19.24 25.54 11.12
N GLN A 357 19.37 24.22 10.96
CA GLN A 357 19.98 23.61 9.76
C GLN A 357 19.09 23.66 8.52
N GLY A 358 17.86 24.18 8.60
CA GLY A 358 16.90 24.24 7.49
C GLY A 358 16.50 22.86 6.97
N SER A 359 16.59 21.84 7.79
CA SER A 359 16.29 20.47 7.42
C SER A 359 14.81 20.31 7.03
N LYS A 360 14.57 19.62 5.93
CA LYS A 360 13.21 19.20 5.51
C LYS A 360 12.71 17.96 6.27
N ARG A 361 13.62 17.26 6.98
CA ARG A 361 13.24 16.13 7.81
C ARG A 361 12.59 16.63 9.10
N PRO A 362 11.46 16.04 9.53
CA PRO A 362 10.85 16.42 10.79
C PRO A 362 11.81 16.16 11.95
N SER A 363 11.93 17.09 12.88
CA SER A 363 12.72 16.91 14.11
C SER A 363 12.11 15.84 15.01
N ASN A 364 10.78 15.69 14.98
CA ASN A 364 10.02 14.71 15.72
C ASN A 364 9.41 13.68 14.76
N PRO A 365 9.99 12.47 14.64
CA PRO A 365 9.43 11.40 13.81
C PRO A 365 8.23 10.69 14.47
N GLY A 366 7.80 11.10 15.66
CA GLY A 366 6.77 10.45 16.45
C GLY A 366 7.29 9.33 17.34
N GLU A 367 6.36 8.57 17.92
CA GLU A 367 6.69 7.38 18.71
C GLU A 367 7.13 6.23 17.79
N ILE A 368 8.28 5.65 18.09
CA ILE A 368 8.89 4.58 17.30
C ILE A 368 9.01 3.31 18.14
N ARG A 369 8.53 2.18 17.61
CA ARG A 369 8.79 0.86 18.19
C ARG A 369 10.23 0.45 17.96
N LEU A 370 10.92 0.07 19.03
CA LEU A 370 12.31 -0.35 18.97
C LEU A 370 12.49 -1.64 18.15
N ASP A 371 11.57 -2.59 18.28
CA ASP A 371 11.59 -3.89 17.59
C ASP A 371 11.30 -3.83 16.09
N HIS A 372 10.75 -2.71 15.58
CA HIS A 372 10.53 -2.49 14.14
C HIS A 372 11.73 -1.87 13.42
N LEU A 373 12.77 -1.51 14.16
CA LEU A 373 13.97 -0.93 13.58
C LEU A 373 14.95 -2.01 13.10
N THR A 374 15.92 -1.63 12.27
CA THR A 374 17.01 -2.53 11.91
C THR A 374 17.84 -2.91 13.16
N ALA A 375 18.45 -4.09 13.17
CA ALA A 375 19.25 -4.55 14.31
C ALA A 375 20.33 -3.55 14.75
N GLN A 376 20.93 -2.84 13.80
CA GLN A 376 21.91 -1.78 14.07
C GLN A 376 21.29 -0.60 14.82
N MET A 377 20.09 -0.15 14.41
CA MET A 377 19.38 0.94 15.08
C MET A 377 18.81 0.49 16.42
N GLN A 378 18.36 -0.75 16.56
CA GLN A 378 17.93 -1.32 17.84
C GLN A 378 19.06 -1.29 18.87
N ASN A 379 20.26 -1.72 18.48
CA ASN A 379 21.43 -1.71 19.35
C ASN A 379 21.83 -0.28 19.74
N LEU A 380 21.83 0.65 18.77
CA LEU A 380 22.18 2.04 19.01
C LEU A 380 21.19 2.71 19.96
N LEU A 381 19.90 2.71 19.59
CA LEU A 381 18.86 3.40 20.36
C LEU A 381 18.51 2.67 21.65
N GLY A 382 18.71 1.34 21.69
CA GLY A 382 18.53 0.53 22.88
C GLY A 382 19.55 0.83 23.96
N SER A 383 20.78 1.21 23.58
CA SER A 383 21.88 1.55 24.52
C SER A 383 21.91 3.02 24.94
N LEU A 384 21.20 3.92 24.21
CA LEU A 384 21.15 5.34 24.55
C LEU A 384 20.26 5.57 25.78
N GLU A 385 20.79 6.27 26.78
CA GLU A 385 20.00 6.73 27.91
C GLU A 385 19.09 7.90 27.49
N PRO A 386 17.87 8.00 28.04
CA PRO A 386 17.02 9.16 27.79
C PRO A 386 17.71 10.48 28.16
N GLY A 387 17.59 11.49 27.29
CA GLY A 387 18.25 12.78 27.43
C GLY A 387 19.68 12.83 26.87
N HIS A 388 20.21 11.74 26.35
CA HIS A 388 21.54 11.71 25.74
C HIS A 388 21.45 11.61 24.21
N ALA A 389 22.29 12.38 23.53
CA ALA A 389 22.38 12.36 22.08
C ALA A 389 23.26 11.18 21.59
N SER A 390 22.90 10.62 20.44
CA SER A 390 23.75 9.66 19.74
C SER A 390 25.04 10.33 19.24
N LYS A 391 26.06 9.54 18.95
CA LYS A 391 27.14 10.02 18.07
C LYS A 391 26.55 10.44 16.72
N ALA A 392 27.28 11.30 16.00
CA ALA A 392 26.92 11.70 14.64
C ALA A 392 26.85 10.47 13.72
N LEU A 393 25.68 10.23 13.13
CA LEU A 393 25.42 9.09 12.23
C LEU A 393 25.55 9.58 10.79
N VAL A 394 26.41 8.96 10.03
CA VAL A 394 26.60 9.27 8.61
C VAL A 394 25.53 8.56 7.80
N THR A 395 24.76 9.33 7.02
CA THR A 395 23.78 8.82 6.06
C THR A 395 24.18 9.22 4.63
N PRO A 396 23.61 8.63 3.59
CA PRO A 396 23.96 8.97 2.21
C PRO A 396 23.72 10.45 1.84
N ASP A 397 22.83 11.13 2.53
CA ASP A 397 22.35 12.48 2.24
C ASP A 397 22.62 13.52 3.34
N GLY A 398 23.27 13.10 4.44
CA GLY A 398 23.60 14.03 5.54
C GLY A 398 24.13 13.35 6.78
N ILE A 399 24.32 14.15 7.82
CA ILE A 399 24.68 13.67 9.16
C ILE A 399 23.44 13.79 10.05
N MET A 400 23.15 12.76 10.80
CA MET A 400 22.01 12.69 11.71
C MET A 400 22.50 12.52 13.16
N VAL A 401 21.97 13.30 14.07
CA VAL A 401 22.12 13.13 15.52
C VAL A 401 20.74 12.85 16.10
N VAL A 402 20.60 11.78 16.84
CA VAL A 402 19.33 11.35 17.44
C VAL A 402 19.43 11.40 18.96
N MET A 403 18.38 11.83 19.62
CA MET A 403 18.24 11.80 21.08
C MET A 403 16.97 11.04 21.45
N VAL A 404 17.09 10.12 22.39
CA VAL A 404 15.94 9.45 23.02
C VAL A 404 15.40 10.38 24.10
N CYS A 405 14.20 10.90 23.94
CA CYS A 405 13.57 11.78 24.93
C CYS A 405 12.91 11.00 26.05
N SER A 406 12.22 9.93 25.68
CA SER A 406 11.66 8.99 26.65
C SER A 406 11.66 7.57 26.09
N ARG A 407 11.65 6.63 27.03
CA ARG A 407 11.53 5.20 26.75
C ARG A 407 10.45 4.63 27.67
N ALA A 408 9.45 4.00 27.09
CA ALA A 408 8.36 3.37 27.83
C ALA A 408 8.08 1.97 27.28
N GLN A 409 7.77 1.05 28.16
CA GLN A 409 7.10 -0.19 27.75
C GLN A 409 5.61 0.10 27.65
N LYS A 410 5.06 -0.01 26.44
CA LYS A 410 3.64 0.15 26.19
C LYS A 410 3.06 -1.17 25.70
N ASN A 411 1.89 -1.51 26.20
CA ASN A 411 1.09 -2.55 25.58
C ASN A 411 0.31 -1.95 24.41
N LEU A 412 0.84 -2.13 23.21
CA LEU A 412 0.26 -1.58 21.97
C LEU A 412 -0.98 -2.36 21.49
N ALA A 413 -1.26 -3.51 22.11
CA ALA A 413 -2.50 -4.24 21.88
C ALA A 413 -3.68 -3.72 22.74
N ALA A 414 -3.43 -2.83 23.70
CA ALA A 414 -4.48 -2.19 24.46
C ALA A 414 -5.16 -1.14 23.58
N MET A 415 -6.36 -1.46 23.09
CA MET A 415 -7.18 -0.54 22.32
C MET A 415 -7.91 0.41 23.28
N SER A 416 -7.93 1.69 22.94
CA SER A 416 -8.78 2.66 23.63
C SER A 416 -10.25 2.47 23.23
N HIS A 417 -11.17 3.05 24.00
CA HIS A 417 -12.60 3.13 23.62
C HIS A 417 -12.79 3.71 22.21
N GLU A 418 -12.01 4.73 21.88
CA GLU A 418 -12.06 5.39 20.57
C GLU A 418 -11.55 4.46 19.45
N ASP A 419 -10.47 3.71 19.69
CA ASP A 419 -9.95 2.73 18.72
C ASP A 419 -10.97 1.62 18.45
N ILE A 420 -11.62 1.12 19.50
CA ILE A 420 -12.69 0.10 19.38
C ILE A 420 -13.89 0.66 18.60
N ALA A 421 -14.30 1.89 18.90
CA ALA A 421 -15.40 2.54 18.18
C ALA A 421 -15.07 2.72 16.69
N ASN A 422 -13.84 3.14 16.37
CA ASN A 422 -13.35 3.29 15.00
C ASN A 422 -13.30 1.93 14.28
N GLN A 423 -12.79 0.89 14.93
CA GLN A 423 -12.76 -0.47 14.36
C GLN A 423 -14.17 -0.98 14.06
N LEU A 424 -15.11 -0.86 15.00
CA LEU A 424 -16.50 -1.27 14.80
C LEU A 424 -17.18 -0.48 13.67
N LEU A 425 -16.85 0.80 13.53
CA LEU A 425 -17.33 1.62 12.43
C LEU A 425 -16.78 1.16 11.09
N GLU A 426 -15.49 0.87 11.01
CA GLU A 426 -14.85 0.35 9.81
C GLU A 426 -15.46 -1.00 9.38
N GLU A 427 -15.62 -1.93 10.30
CA GLU A 427 -16.27 -3.23 10.05
C GLU A 427 -17.72 -3.05 9.55
N ARG A 428 -18.47 -2.11 10.12
CA ARG A 428 -19.84 -1.79 9.69
C ARG A 428 -19.89 -1.19 8.31
N VAL A 429 -18.97 -0.26 8.00
CA VAL A 429 -18.81 0.35 6.67
C VAL A 429 -18.48 -0.71 5.63
N GLU A 430 -17.56 -1.62 5.95
CA GLU A 430 -17.15 -2.69 5.04
C GLU A 430 -18.30 -3.68 4.78
N LEU A 431 -19.02 -4.09 5.82
CA LEU A 431 -20.19 -4.96 5.70
C LEU A 431 -21.27 -4.30 4.82
N ALA A 432 -21.61 -3.03 5.09
CA ALA A 432 -22.56 -2.27 4.29
C ALA A 432 -22.11 -2.15 2.83
N SER A 433 -20.81 -1.92 2.59
CA SER A 433 -20.23 -1.85 1.25
C SER A 433 -20.40 -3.18 0.50
N ARG A 434 -20.05 -4.30 1.14
CA ARG A 434 -20.23 -5.64 0.53
C ARG A 434 -21.70 -5.94 0.23
N GLN A 435 -22.59 -5.69 1.18
CA GLN A 435 -24.04 -5.93 1.00
C GLN A 435 -24.60 -5.09 -0.14
N LEU A 436 -24.31 -3.78 -0.16
CA LEU A 436 -24.78 -2.89 -1.21
C LEU A 436 -24.19 -3.29 -2.57
N GLN A 437 -22.90 -3.64 -2.63
CA GLN A 437 -22.25 -4.11 -3.86
C GLN A 437 -22.92 -5.38 -4.41
N GLN A 438 -23.23 -6.33 -3.54
CA GLN A 438 -23.95 -7.55 -3.93
C GLN A 438 -25.36 -7.24 -4.41
N ASP A 439 -26.07 -6.31 -3.77
CA ASP A 439 -27.42 -5.92 -4.15
C ASP A 439 -27.47 -5.24 -5.51
N ILE A 440 -26.57 -4.30 -5.79
CA ILE A 440 -26.50 -3.65 -7.10
C ILE A 440 -26.09 -4.64 -8.19
N ARG A 441 -25.17 -5.58 -7.88
CA ARG A 441 -24.73 -6.60 -8.83
C ARG A 441 -25.85 -7.58 -9.19
N ARG A 442 -26.67 -8.01 -8.21
CA ARG A 442 -27.83 -8.89 -8.46
C ARG A 442 -28.89 -8.29 -9.37
N ARG A 443 -29.01 -6.96 -9.39
CA ARG A 443 -30.02 -6.24 -10.22
C ARG A 443 -29.44 -5.81 -11.57
N ALA A 444 -28.15 -5.93 -11.75
CA ALA A 444 -27.46 -5.46 -12.94
C ALA A 444 -27.57 -6.44 -14.10
N LEU A 445 -27.66 -5.89 -15.31
CA LEU A 445 -27.49 -6.62 -16.55
C LEU A 445 -26.01 -6.56 -16.95
N ILE A 446 -25.33 -7.70 -16.83
CA ILE A 446 -23.90 -7.81 -17.12
C ILE A 446 -23.73 -8.79 -18.27
N ASP A 447 -23.20 -8.31 -19.39
CA ASP A 447 -22.79 -9.12 -20.53
C ASP A 447 -21.27 -9.08 -20.63
N GLN A 448 -20.62 -10.18 -20.23
CA GLN A 448 -19.18 -10.33 -20.31
C GLN A 448 -18.83 -11.18 -21.52
N ARG A 449 -18.08 -10.61 -22.45
CA ARG A 449 -17.65 -11.30 -23.67
C ARG A 449 -16.38 -12.09 -23.40
N SER A 450 -16.41 -13.38 -23.70
CA SER A 450 -15.19 -14.21 -23.69
C SER A 450 -14.24 -13.67 -24.79
N SER A 451 -13.09 -13.17 -24.38
CA SER A 451 -11.99 -12.77 -25.25
C SER A 451 -11.20 -13.96 -25.74
#